data_1dc09459079e07bfe8b73df1075df499
#
_entry.id   1dc09459079e07bfe8b73df1075df499
#
_cell.length_a   1.000
_cell.length_b   1.000
_cell.length_c   1.000
_cell.angle_alpha   90.00
_cell.angle_beta   90.00
_cell.angle_gamma   90.00
#
_symmetry.space_group_name_H-M   'P 1'
#
loop_
_entity.id
_entity.type
_entity.pdbx_description
1 polymer ?
#
loop_
_entity_poly.entity_id
_entity_poly.type
_entity_poly.pdbx_seq_one_letter_code
_entity_poly.pdbx_strand_id
1 'polypeptide(L)'
;LSADFVASQADVLAKAGVVLVQLESPADAVLAALQSARQQGATTLLNPAPANAATTTELLAHADVITPNETEFAALLARHLGERITADDVATLDGVTLHQHCRQLFPHGTVVVTLGATGVYVSHPEEALRGDARPHYRMAAEAATVVDTTGAGDAFNGALAASLAEASQASFADHVRFANRYAALSTERAGAALAMPLLSELRARFDTV
;
A
#
# COMPACT_ATOMS: atom_id res chain seq x y z
N LEU A 1 9.84 -13.13 -15.24
CA LEU A 1 10.18 -13.30 -13.83
C LEU A 1 9.73 -14.68 -13.38
N SER A 2 10.58 -15.41 -12.62
CA SER A 2 10.27 -16.73 -12.06
C SER A 2 10.72 -16.80 -10.60
N ALA A 3 10.21 -17.76 -9.83
CA ALA A 3 10.65 -18.01 -8.47
C ALA A 3 12.15 -18.31 -8.39
N ASP A 4 12.71 -19.07 -9.34
CA ASP A 4 14.15 -19.37 -9.42
C ASP A 4 14.98 -18.10 -9.65
N PHE A 5 14.48 -17.17 -10.49
CA PHE A 5 15.16 -15.88 -10.68
C PHE A 5 15.14 -15.07 -9.37
N VAL A 6 14.03 -15.03 -8.67
CA VAL A 6 13.94 -14.35 -7.36
C VAL A 6 14.92 -14.98 -6.36
N ALA A 7 14.97 -16.31 -6.30
CA ALA A 7 15.92 -17.03 -5.43
C ALA A 7 17.38 -16.69 -5.77
N SER A 8 17.71 -16.50 -7.05
CA SER A 8 19.06 -16.09 -7.48
C SER A 8 19.43 -14.66 -7.04
N GLN A 9 18.45 -13.84 -6.63
CA GLN A 9 18.65 -12.47 -6.14
C GLN A 9 18.63 -12.37 -4.60
N ALA A 10 18.81 -13.46 -3.88
CA ALA A 10 18.73 -13.53 -2.42
C ALA A 10 19.65 -12.49 -1.73
N ASP A 11 20.87 -12.25 -2.25
CA ASP A 11 21.81 -11.27 -1.71
C ASP A 11 21.33 -9.81 -1.85
N VAL A 12 20.48 -9.53 -2.85
CA VAL A 12 19.86 -8.21 -3.02
C VAL A 12 18.72 -8.06 -2.03
N LEU A 13 17.86 -9.07 -1.93
CA LEU A 13 16.72 -9.08 -1.01
C LEU A 13 17.18 -9.01 0.45
N ALA A 14 18.29 -9.65 0.80
CA ALA A 14 18.87 -9.63 2.15
C ALA A 14 19.31 -8.22 2.62
N LYS A 15 19.50 -7.28 1.70
CA LYS A 15 19.88 -5.89 2.00
C LYS A 15 18.68 -4.94 2.00
N ALA A 16 17.51 -5.41 1.62
CA ALA A 16 16.32 -4.59 1.53
C ALA A 16 15.71 -4.36 2.92
N GLY A 17 15.43 -3.12 3.28
CA GLY A 17 14.62 -2.78 4.45
C GLY A 17 13.11 -2.99 4.19
N VAL A 18 12.70 -2.81 2.93
CA VAL A 18 11.32 -2.95 2.47
C VAL A 18 11.32 -3.64 1.11
N VAL A 19 10.37 -4.56 0.90
CA VAL A 19 10.11 -5.19 -0.40
C VAL A 19 8.67 -4.95 -0.78
N LEU A 20 8.47 -4.21 -1.88
CA LEU A 20 7.16 -3.91 -2.47
C LEU A 20 6.95 -4.80 -3.70
N VAL A 21 5.80 -5.48 -3.76
CA VAL A 21 5.40 -6.31 -4.89
C VAL A 21 3.95 -5.99 -5.32
N GLN A 22 3.68 -6.25 -6.60
CA GLN A 22 2.36 -6.21 -7.22
C GLN A 22 2.02 -7.58 -7.83
N LEU A 23 0.77 -7.77 -8.26
CA LEU A 23 0.30 -9.02 -8.87
C LEU A 23 0.29 -8.99 -10.42
N GLU A 24 1.04 -8.09 -11.04
CA GLU A 24 1.32 -8.09 -12.47
C GLU A 24 2.50 -9.01 -12.85
N SER A 25 3.17 -9.57 -11.86
CA SER A 25 4.19 -10.60 -11.99
C SER A 25 3.60 -11.99 -11.68
N PRO A 26 4.24 -13.08 -12.15
CA PRO A 26 3.82 -14.45 -11.82
C PRO A 26 3.69 -14.66 -10.31
N ALA A 27 2.60 -15.29 -9.88
CA ALA A 27 2.26 -15.41 -8.45
C ALA A 27 3.30 -16.18 -7.64
N ASP A 28 3.95 -17.17 -8.24
CA ASP A 28 5.05 -17.94 -7.64
C ASP A 28 6.30 -17.08 -7.39
N ALA A 29 6.62 -16.16 -8.30
CA ALA A 29 7.71 -15.22 -8.14
C ALA A 29 7.39 -14.17 -7.07
N VAL A 30 6.14 -13.68 -7.04
CA VAL A 30 5.69 -12.74 -5.99
C VAL A 30 5.75 -13.41 -4.62
N LEU A 31 5.25 -14.63 -4.50
CA LEU A 31 5.31 -15.40 -3.26
C LEU A 31 6.76 -15.62 -2.79
N ALA A 32 7.64 -16.06 -3.71
CA ALA A 32 9.05 -16.25 -3.40
C ALA A 32 9.73 -14.96 -2.91
N ALA A 33 9.38 -13.80 -3.51
CA ALA A 33 9.91 -12.52 -3.08
C ALA A 33 9.46 -12.14 -1.65
N LEU A 34 8.16 -12.28 -1.35
CA LEU A 34 7.61 -12.00 -0.02
C LEU A 34 8.20 -12.94 1.03
N GLN A 35 8.31 -14.23 0.74
CA GLN A 35 8.89 -15.22 1.64
C GLN A 35 10.36 -14.90 1.94
N SER A 36 11.16 -14.66 0.90
CA SER A 36 12.58 -14.32 1.05
C SER A 36 12.78 -13.02 1.84
N ALA A 37 12.02 -11.98 1.51
CA ALA A 37 12.08 -10.69 2.22
C ALA A 37 11.78 -10.85 3.71
N ARG A 38 10.71 -11.57 4.04
CA ARG A 38 10.31 -11.78 5.43
C ARG A 38 11.33 -12.60 6.22
N GLN A 39 11.94 -13.63 5.60
CA GLN A 39 13.00 -14.41 6.22
C GLN A 39 14.24 -13.55 6.56
N GLN A 40 14.48 -12.50 5.80
CA GLN A 40 15.58 -11.55 6.01
C GLN A 40 15.21 -10.38 6.93
N GLY A 41 13.98 -10.31 7.43
CA GLY A 41 13.51 -9.25 8.32
C GLY A 41 13.11 -7.95 7.61
N ALA A 42 12.98 -7.95 6.29
CA ALA A 42 12.44 -6.82 5.55
C ALA A 42 10.94 -6.69 5.74
N THR A 43 10.44 -5.45 5.80
CA THR A 43 8.99 -5.19 5.76
C THR A 43 8.45 -5.52 4.37
N THR A 44 7.38 -6.31 4.30
CA THR A 44 6.77 -6.73 3.05
C THR A 44 5.49 -5.94 2.76
N LEU A 45 5.45 -5.28 1.58
CA LEU A 45 4.30 -4.57 1.06
C LEU A 45 3.74 -5.33 -0.15
N LEU A 46 2.46 -5.63 -0.13
CA LEU A 46 1.74 -6.19 -1.27
C LEU A 46 0.68 -5.18 -1.74
N ASN A 47 0.86 -4.66 -2.95
CA ASN A 47 -0.22 -3.98 -3.67
C ASN A 47 -1.00 -5.03 -4.46
N PRO A 48 -2.26 -5.35 -4.10
CA PRO A 48 -3.02 -6.44 -4.71
C PRO A 48 -3.62 -6.04 -6.08
N ALA A 49 -2.91 -5.23 -6.84
CA ALA A 49 -3.28 -4.78 -8.18
C ALA A 49 -2.81 -5.80 -9.24
N PRO A 50 -3.62 -6.08 -10.25
CA PRO A 50 -4.99 -5.61 -10.47
C PRO A 50 -6.04 -6.41 -9.66
N ALA A 51 -7.24 -5.85 -9.49
CA ALA A 51 -8.33 -6.42 -8.68
C ALA A 51 -8.77 -7.85 -9.08
N ASN A 52 -8.54 -8.26 -10.33
CA ASN A 52 -8.83 -9.59 -10.84
C ASN A 52 -7.68 -10.59 -10.62
N ALA A 53 -6.56 -10.16 -10.10
CA ALA A 53 -5.43 -11.04 -9.82
C ALA A 53 -5.79 -12.12 -8.79
N ALA A 54 -5.14 -13.26 -8.91
CA ALA A 54 -5.36 -14.41 -8.02
C ALA A 54 -4.65 -14.21 -6.67
N THR A 55 -5.12 -13.26 -5.86
CA THR A 55 -4.65 -13.09 -4.49
C THR A 55 -5.03 -14.33 -3.68
N THR A 56 -4.04 -15.06 -3.18
CA THR A 56 -4.25 -16.24 -2.34
C THR A 56 -4.09 -15.88 -0.85
N THR A 57 -4.67 -16.71 0.03
CA THR A 57 -4.45 -16.58 1.47
C THR A 57 -2.95 -16.69 1.82
N GLU A 58 -2.20 -17.48 1.08
CA GLU A 58 -0.76 -17.65 1.26
C GLU A 58 0.01 -16.36 0.93
N LEU A 59 -0.33 -15.70 -0.19
CA LEU A 59 0.25 -14.38 -0.51
C LEU A 59 -0.02 -13.35 0.59
N LEU A 60 -1.27 -13.29 1.06
CA LEU A 60 -1.64 -12.40 2.16
C LEU A 60 -0.86 -12.73 3.43
N ALA A 61 -0.68 -14.02 3.77
CA ALA A 61 0.04 -14.44 4.98
C ALA A 61 1.52 -14.00 5.02
N HIS A 62 2.11 -13.71 3.87
CA HIS A 62 3.50 -13.25 3.76
C HIS A 62 3.66 -11.73 3.60
N ALA A 63 2.55 -10.97 3.57
CA ALA A 63 2.58 -9.52 3.57
C ALA A 63 2.45 -8.95 4.99
N ASP A 64 3.18 -7.88 5.31
CA ASP A 64 3.03 -7.11 6.55
C ASP A 64 2.07 -5.94 6.36
N VAL A 65 2.00 -5.42 5.12
CA VAL A 65 1.12 -4.33 4.72
C VAL A 65 0.50 -4.68 3.37
N ILE A 66 -0.81 -4.48 3.23
CA ILE A 66 -1.48 -4.52 1.93
C ILE A 66 -2.06 -3.14 1.59
N THR A 67 -1.99 -2.76 0.29
CA THR A 67 -2.38 -1.43 -0.17
C THR A 67 -3.41 -1.49 -1.31
N PRO A 68 -4.61 -2.06 -1.08
CA PRO A 68 -5.65 -2.09 -2.09
C PRO A 68 -6.27 -0.71 -2.32
N ASN A 69 -6.74 -0.44 -3.54
CA ASN A 69 -7.74 0.59 -3.78
C ASN A 69 -9.15 0.06 -3.47
N GLU A 70 -10.20 0.90 -3.66
CA GLU A 70 -11.59 0.53 -3.37
C GLU A 70 -12.04 -0.73 -4.14
N THR A 71 -11.69 -0.80 -5.43
CA THR A 71 -12.06 -1.92 -6.31
C THR A 71 -11.33 -3.20 -5.90
N GLU A 72 -10.06 -3.10 -5.60
CA GLU A 72 -9.23 -4.22 -5.14
C GLU A 72 -9.68 -4.71 -3.77
N PHE A 73 -10.00 -3.79 -2.86
CA PHE A 73 -10.49 -4.15 -1.53
C PHE A 73 -11.83 -4.88 -1.61
N ALA A 74 -12.79 -4.38 -2.40
CA ALA A 74 -14.07 -5.06 -2.65
C ALA A 74 -13.87 -6.47 -3.25
N ALA A 75 -12.95 -6.60 -4.21
CA ALA A 75 -12.62 -7.90 -4.79
C ALA A 75 -12.00 -8.88 -3.77
N LEU A 76 -11.15 -8.40 -2.87
CA LEU A 76 -10.57 -9.20 -1.79
C LEU A 76 -11.65 -9.66 -0.80
N LEU A 77 -12.56 -8.78 -0.40
CA LEU A 77 -13.68 -9.14 0.49
C LEU A 77 -14.59 -10.20 -0.15
N ALA A 78 -14.92 -10.04 -1.43
CA ALA A 78 -15.72 -11.02 -2.16
C ALA A 78 -15.02 -12.38 -2.24
N ARG A 79 -13.73 -12.40 -2.50
CA ARG A 79 -12.93 -13.63 -2.66
C ARG A 79 -12.73 -14.38 -1.35
N HIS A 80 -12.35 -13.67 -0.29
CA HIS A 80 -11.90 -14.30 0.96
C HIS A 80 -12.98 -14.42 2.02
N LEU A 81 -13.97 -13.51 2.00
CA LEU A 81 -15.03 -13.45 3.01
C LEU A 81 -16.43 -13.73 2.43
N GLY A 82 -16.58 -13.79 1.09
CA GLY A 82 -17.87 -13.90 0.45
C GLY A 82 -18.72 -12.62 0.50
N GLU A 83 -18.16 -11.52 0.99
CA GLU A 83 -18.80 -10.22 1.11
C GLU A 83 -18.88 -9.54 -0.26
N ARG A 84 -20.07 -9.08 -0.63
CA ARG A 84 -20.31 -8.42 -1.93
C ARG A 84 -20.66 -6.96 -1.71
N ILE A 85 -19.64 -6.13 -1.67
CA ILE A 85 -19.76 -4.67 -1.64
C ILE A 85 -19.14 -4.09 -2.91
N THR A 86 -19.57 -2.91 -3.31
CA THR A 86 -19.01 -2.18 -4.46
C THR A 86 -17.83 -1.30 -4.03
N ALA A 87 -17.06 -0.79 -4.99
CA ALA A 87 -16.03 0.21 -4.71
C ALA A 87 -16.60 1.49 -4.08
N ASP A 88 -17.79 1.91 -4.54
CA ASP A 88 -18.49 3.07 -3.99
C ASP A 88 -18.94 2.84 -2.53
N ASP A 89 -19.37 1.60 -2.21
CA ASP A 89 -19.68 1.24 -0.83
C ASP A 89 -18.43 1.37 0.05
N VAL A 90 -17.27 0.85 -0.40
CA VAL A 90 -15.99 0.94 0.35
C VAL A 90 -15.65 2.40 0.67
N ALA A 91 -15.79 3.31 -0.30
CA ALA A 91 -15.48 4.72 -0.11
C ALA A 91 -16.35 5.39 0.96
N THR A 92 -17.59 4.93 1.11
CA THR A 92 -18.63 5.54 1.97
C THR A 92 -18.84 4.85 3.32
N LEU A 93 -18.31 3.64 3.52
CA LEU A 93 -18.36 2.94 4.81
C LEU A 93 -17.86 3.82 5.96
N ASP A 94 -18.51 3.73 7.12
CA ASP A 94 -17.98 4.31 8.34
C ASP A 94 -16.67 3.63 8.78
N GLY A 95 -15.87 4.35 9.58
CA GLY A 95 -14.53 3.87 9.95
C GLY A 95 -14.53 2.57 10.76
N VAL A 96 -15.54 2.33 11.59
CA VAL A 96 -15.61 1.12 12.42
C VAL A 96 -15.93 -0.09 11.56
N THR A 97 -16.91 0.01 10.68
CA THR A 97 -17.29 -1.06 9.75
C THR A 97 -16.14 -1.40 8.81
N LEU A 98 -15.48 -0.39 8.25
CA LEU A 98 -14.31 -0.60 7.37
C LEU A 98 -13.16 -1.27 8.14
N HIS A 99 -12.92 -0.88 9.40
CA HIS A 99 -11.94 -1.54 10.26
C HIS A 99 -12.26 -3.02 10.47
N GLN A 100 -13.51 -3.36 10.76
CA GLN A 100 -13.94 -4.75 10.92
C GLN A 100 -13.66 -5.59 9.67
N HIS A 101 -14.00 -5.10 8.48
CA HIS A 101 -13.68 -5.77 7.23
C HIS A 101 -12.17 -5.94 7.04
N CYS A 102 -11.37 -4.91 7.33
CA CYS A 102 -9.91 -5.00 7.26
C CYS A 102 -9.36 -6.08 8.19
N ARG A 103 -9.87 -6.18 9.43
CA ARG A 103 -9.39 -7.17 10.42
C ARG A 103 -9.83 -8.58 10.08
N GLN A 104 -11.03 -8.77 9.52
CA GLN A 104 -11.49 -10.06 9.04
C GLN A 104 -10.67 -10.55 7.83
N LEU A 105 -10.40 -9.66 6.89
CA LEU A 105 -9.61 -9.97 5.69
C LEU A 105 -8.14 -10.24 6.01
N PHE A 106 -7.55 -9.40 6.85
CA PHE A 106 -6.09 -9.35 7.06
C PHE A 106 -5.76 -9.12 8.55
N PRO A 107 -5.98 -10.15 9.41
CA PRO A 107 -5.93 -9.99 10.86
C PRO A 107 -4.54 -9.64 11.41
N HIS A 108 -3.46 -10.08 10.74
CA HIS A 108 -2.09 -9.99 11.26
C HIS A 108 -1.29 -8.78 10.76
N GLY A 109 -1.78 -8.05 9.78
CA GLY A 109 -1.02 -6.96 9.16
C GLY A 109 -1.83 -5.68 8.97
N THR A 110 -1.16 -4.64 8.50
CA THR A 110 -1.76 -3.33 8.25
C THR A 110 -2.45 -3.30 6.87
N VAL A 111 -3.65 -2.77 6.82
CA VAL A 111 -4.37 -2.48 5.56
C VAL A 111 -4.38 -0.98 5.34
N VAL A 112 -3.96 -0.55 4.16
CA VAL A 112 -4.06 0.84 3.70
C VAL A 112 -4.95 0.86 2.47
N VAL A 113 -6.20 1.25 2.61
CA VAL A 113 -7.13 1.38 1.48
C VAL A 113 -6.98 2.78 0.88
N THR A 114 -6.52 2.86 -0.38
CA THR A 114 -6.51 4.14 -1.09
C THR A 114 -7.91 4.44 -1.61
N LEU A 115 -8.38 5.69 -1.39
CA LEU A 115 -9.76 6.13 -1.61
C LEU A 115 -9.81 7.31 -2.60
N GLY A 116 -8.90 7.32 -3.56
CA GLY A 116 -8.80 8.33 -4.60
C GLY A 116 -8.82 9.76 -4.03
N ALA A 117 -9.74 10.58 -4.50
CA ALA A 117 -9.86 11.99 -4.08
C ALA A 117 -10.24 12.17 -2.60
N THR A 118 -10.71 11.13 -1.90
CA THR A 118 -11.03 11.20 -0.48
C THR A 118 -9.85 10.86 0.43
N GLY A 119 -8.73 10.42 -0.14
CA GLY A 119 -7.49 10.14 0.58
C GLY A 119 -7.25 8.67 0.84
N VAL A 120 -6.96 8.30 2.08
CA VAL A 120 -6.64 6.92 2.46
C VAL A 120 -7.30 6.52 3.78
N TYR A 121 -7.54 5.24 3.94
CA TYR A 121 -7.94 4.64 5.20
C TYR A 121 -6.88 3.65 5.67
N VAL A 122 -6.48 3.74 6.93
CA VAL A 122 -5.50 2.84 7.57
C VAL A 122 -6.18 2.02 8.63
N SER A 123 -5.84 0.73 8.70
CA SER A 123 -6.30 -0.21 9.70
C SER A 123 -5.16 -1.12 10.15
N HIS A 124 -4.85 -1.08 11.43
CA HIS A 124 -3.85 -1.93 12.10
C HIS A 124 -4.50 -3.00 12.96
N PRO A 125 -3.86 -4.14 13.18
CA PRO A 125 -4.19 -4.98 14.34
C PRO A 125 -3.83 -4.22 15.63
N GLU A 126 -4.61 -4.42 16.70
CA GLU A 126 -4.44 -3.65 17.96
C GLU A 126 -3.05 -3.85 18.59
N GLU A 127 -2.46 -5.02 18.42
CA GLU A 127 -1.13 -5.39 18.93
C GLU A 127 0.05 -4.86 18.09
N ALA A 128 -0.22 -4.25 16.92
CA ALA A 128 0.83 -3.81 16.00
C ALA A 128 0.48 -2.47 15.31
N LEU A 129 0.42 -1.40 16.10
CA LEU A 129 0.04 -0.05 15.65
C LEU A 129 1.15 0.67 14.85
N ARG A 130 2.35 0.12 14.75
CA ARG A 130 3.49 0.68 14.00
C ARG A 130 3.81 2.14 14.36
N GLY A 131 3.73 2.47 15.67
CA GLY A 131 3.98 3.82 16.18
C GLY A 131 2.78 4.77 16.12
N ASP A 132 1.64 4.33 15.60
CA ASP A 132 0.41 5.12 15.60
C ASP A 132 -0.32 5.04 16.93
N ALA A 133 -1.11 6.08 17.25
CA ALA A 133 -1.88 6.17 18.49
C ALA A 133 -3.25 5.47 18.41
N ARG A 134 -3.69 5.06 17.22
CA ARG A 134 -5.03 4.52 16.97
C ARG A 134 -4.96 3.32 16.03
N PRO A 135 -5.81 2.30 16.22
CA PRO A 135 -5.82 1.14 15.35
C PRO A 135 -6.38 1.45 13.94
N HIS A 136 -7.17 2.50 13.78
CA HIS A 136 -7.65 2.91 12.46
C HIS A 136 -7.92 4.41 12.37
N TYR A 137 -7.78 4.95 11.16
CA TYR A 137 -8.06 6.36 10.87
C TYR A 137 -8.23 6.60 9.36
N ARG A 138 -8.85 7.73 9.03
CA ARG A 138 -8.83 8.30 7.68
C ARG A 138 -7.86 9.46 7.62
N MET A 139 -7.18 9.60 6.49
CA MET A 139 -6.36 10.75 6.15
C MET A 139 -6.88 11.31 4.83
N ALA A 140 -7.29 12.56 4.83
CA ALA A 140 -7.78 13.23 3.63
C ALA A 140 -6.71 13.31 2.55
N ALA A 141 -7.11 13.31 1.29
CA ALA A 141 -6.21 13.62 0.19
C ALA A 141 -5.66 15.04 0.33
N GLU A 142 -4.41 15.23 -0.07
CA GLU A 142 -3.84 16.58 -0.18
C GLU A 142 -4.43 17.31 -1.39
N ALA A 143 -4.57 18.62 -1.26
CA ALA A 143 -5.09 19.44 -2.35
C ALA A 143 -4.13 19.45 -3.54
N ALA A 144 -4.62 19.08 -4.71
CA ALA A 144 -3.87 19.03 -5.96
C ALA A 144 -4.70 19.57 -7.13
N THR A 145 -4.02 20.16 -8.12
CA THR A 145 -4.62 20.53 -9.40
C THR A 145 -4.51 19.35 -10.36
N VAL A 146 -5.50 18.44 -10.29
CA VAL A 146 -5.45 17.16 -11.00
C VAL A 146 -5.47 17.36 -12.51
N VAL A 147 -4.46 16.81 -13.19
CA VAL A 147 -4.33 16.74 -14.66
C VAL A 147 -4.51 15.30 -15.13
N ASP A 148 -3.83 14.34 -14.48
CA ASP A 148 -3.88 12.92 -14.84
C ASP A 148 -3.65 12.06 -13.59
N THR A 149 -4.51 11.08 -13.33
CA THR A 149 -4.40 10.18 -12.17
C THR A 149 -3.65 8.89 -12.48
N THR A 150 -3.17 8.71 -13.72
CA THR A 150 -2.41 7.53 -14.13
C THR A 150 -1.15 7.37 -13.28
N GLY A 151 -0.99 6.21 -12.65
CA GLY A 151 0.19 5.92 -11.81
C GLY A 151 0.13 6.55 -10.41
N ALA A 152 -0.96 7.20 -9.99
CA ALA A 152 -1.06 7.76 -8.63
C ALA A 152 -0.97 6.68 -7.54
N GLY A 153 -1.52 5.48 -7.80
CA GLY A 153 -1.37 4.32 -6.92
C GLY A 153 0.08 3.84 -6.82
N ASP A 154 0.80 3.83 -7.95
CA ASP A 154 2.23 3.46 -7.99
C ASP A 154 3.08 4.51 -7.25
N ALA A 155 2.76 5.79 -7.43
CA ALA A 155 3.37 6.90 -6.71
C ALA A 155 3.18 6.75 -5.19
N PHE A 156 1.96 6.44 -4.76
CA PHE A 156 1.66 6.19 -3.35
C PHE A 156 2.47 5.01 -2.80
N ASN A 157 2.42 3.86 -3.47
CA ASN A 157 3.10 2.65 -3.02
C ASN A 157 4.62 2.79 -2.99
N GLY A 158 5.20 3.41 -4.03
CA GLY A 158 6.64 3.67 -4.08
C GLY A 158 7.10 4.62 -2.99
N ALA A 159 6.35 5.71 -2.75
CA ALA A 159 6.65 6.67 -1.69
C ALA A 159 6.48 6.06 -0.29
N LEU A 160 5.45 5.25 -0.07
CA LEU A 160 5.25 4.53 1.20
C LEU A 160 6.42 3.60 1.48
N ALA A 161 6.83 2.79 0.50
CA ALA A 161 7.95 1.87 0.63
C ALA A 161 9.27 2.60 0.91
N ALA A 162 9.55 3.69 0.17
CA ALA A 162 10.75 4.50 0.37
C ALA A 162 10.78 5.13 1.77
N SER A 163 9.67 5.73 2.21
CA SER A 163 9.57 6.35 3.53
C SER A 163 9.73 5.34 4.67
N LEU A 164 9.16 4.14 4.55
CA LEU A 164 9.34 3.05 5.52
C LEU A 164 10.80 2.56 5.58
N ALA A 165 11.50 2.57 4.45
CA ALA A 165 12.91 2.15 4.40
C ALA A 165 13.87 3.19 5.01
N GLU A 166 13.56 4.49 4.87
CA GLU A 166 14.46 5.58 5.27
C GLU A 166 14.24 6.05 6.71
N ALA A 167 12.99 6.12 7.18
CA ALA A 167 12.61 6.80 8.42
C ALA A 167 12.03 5.83 9.47
N SER A 168 12.79 4.81 9.87
CA SER A 168 12.34 3.71 10.75
C SER A 168 11.76 4.14 12.12
N GLN A 169 11.96 5.38 12.55
CA GLN A 169 11.47 5.92 13.82
C GLN A 169 10.19 6.77 13.68
N ALA A 170 9.75 7.04 12.45
CA ALA A 170 8.51 7.77 12.20
C ALA A 170 7.28 6.89 12.50
N SER A 171 6.15 7.50 12.84
CA SER A 171 4.88 6.77 12.93
C SER A 171 4.41 6.29 11.55
N PHE A 172 3.59 5.26 11.51
CA PHE A 172 3.03 4.79 10.24
C PHE A 172 2.17 5.88 9.57
N ALA A 173 1.49 6.70 10.36
CA ALA A 173 0.75 7.86 9.87
C ALA A 173 1.63 8.88 9.15
N ASP A 174 2.88 9.07 9.58
CA ASP A 174 3.83 9.97 8.89
C ASP A 174 4.26 9.39 7.55
N HIS A 175 4.51 8.08 7.46
CA HIS A 175 4.80 7.40 6.20
C HIS A 175 3.62 7.50 5.22
N VAL A 176 2.40 7.27 5.71
CA VAL A 176 1.18 7.39 4.89
C VAL A 176 0.96 8.84 4.43
N ARG A 177 1.21 9.82 5.30
CA ARG A 177 1.12 11.24 4.93
C ARG A 177 2.11 11.60 3.83
N PHE A 178 3.35 11.15 3.95
CA PHE A 178 4.36 11.34 2.90
C PHE A 178 3.92 10.73 1.57
N ALA A 179 3.42 9.49 1.58
CA ALA A 179 2.93 8.79 0.39
C ALA A 179 1.71 9.49 -0.24
N ASN A 180 0.77 9.96 0.59
CA ASN A 180 -0.43 10.69 0.15
C ASN A 180 -0.07 12.01 -0.54
N ARG A 181 0.88 12.77 0.03
CA ARG A 181 1.43 14.00 -0.57
C ARG A 181 2.11 13.75 -1.90
N TYR A 182 2.92 12.70 -1.97
CA TYR A 182 3.63 12.32 -3.17
C TYR A 182 2.67 11.91 -4.30
N ALA A 183 1.68 11.08 -3.97
CA ALA A 183 0.63 10.67 -4.89
C ALA A 183 -0.21 11.86 -5.39
N ALA A 184 -0.59 12.79 -4.52
CA ALA A 184 -1.32 13.99 -4.90
C ALA A 184 -0.51 14.82 -5.91
N LEU A 185 0.77 15.06 -5.64
CA LEU A 185 1.63 15.85 -6.51
C LEU A 185 1.89 15.17 -7.87
N SER A 186 1.94 13.83 -7.93
CA SER A 186 2.08 13.09 -9.18
C SER A 186 0.90 13.31 -10.13
N THR A 187 -0.30 13.60 -9.61
CA THR A 187 -1.50 13.84 -10.44
C THR A 187 -1.53 15.21 -11.13
N GLU A 188 -0.64 16.13 -10.76
CA GLU A 188 -0.57 17.48 -11.34
C GLU A 188 0.11 17.53 -12.72
N ARG A 189 0.53 16.37 -13.24
CA ARG A 189 1.20 16.22 -14.54
C ARG A 189 0.63 15.07 -15.34
N ALA A 190 0.67 15.19 -16.66
CA ALA A 190 0.25 14.09 -17.54
C ALA A 190 1.28 12.95 -17.55
N GLY A 191 0.80 11.72 -17.59
CA GLY A 191 1.59 10.50 -17.67
C GLY A 191 1.81 9.81 -16.33
N ALA A 192 2.47 8.66 -16.35
CA ALA A 192 2.78 7.85 -15.17
C ALA A 192 4.21 8.12 -14.68
N ALA A 193 5.21 7.35 -15.14
CA ALA A 193 6.58 7.45 -14.66
C ALA A 193 7.21 8.85 -14.82
N LEU A 194 6.87 9.57 -15.90
CA LEU A 194 7.38 10.93 -16.15
C LEU A 194 6.68 11.99 -15.29
N ALA A 195 5.54 11.67 -14.69
CA ALA A 195 4.80 12.55 -13.80
C ALA A 195 5.30 12.47 -12.35
N MET A 196 6.14 11.49 -12.02
CA MET A 196 6.64 11.29 -10.64
C MET A 196 7.42 12.53 -10.18
N PRO A 197 7.03 13.15 -9.05
CA PRO A 197 7.69 14.34 -8.55
C PRO A 197 9.06 14.01 -7.95
N LEU A 198 9.95 15.00 -7.97
CA LEU A 198 11.20 14.93 -7.22
C LEU A 198 10.94 15.18 -5.73
N LEU A 199 11.75 14.59 -4.86
CA LEU A 199 11.68 14.84 -3.41
C LEU A 199 11.81 16.33 -3.05
N SER A 200 12.62 17.09 -3.82
CA SER A 200 12.76 18.54 -3.66
C SER A 200 11.46 19.29 -3.94
N GLU A 201 10.67 18.85 -4.91
CA GLU A 201 9.36 19.43 -5.23
C GLU A 201 8.35 19.16 -4.12
N LEU A 202 8.35 17.95 -3.58
CA LEU A 202 7.52 17.57 -2.44
C LEU A 202 7.83 18.46 -1.21
N ARG A 203 9.12 18.60 -0.88
CA ARG A 203 9.57 19.45 0.23
C ARG A 203 9.19 20.90 0.00
N ALA A 204 9.42 21.44 -1.19
CA ALA A 204 9.03 22.82 -1.51
C ALA A 204 7.53 23.06 -1.38
N ARG A 205 6.68 22.05 -1.63
CA ARG A 205 5.22 22.17 -1.57
C ARG A 205 4.68 22.02 -0.15
N PHE A 206 5.24 21.12 0.68
CA PHE A 206 4.62 20.71 1.95
C PHE A 206 5.45 21.01 3.21
N ASP A 207 6.76 21.28 3.10
CA ASP A 207 7.62 21.54 4.25
C ASP A 207 7.82 23.05 4.52
N THR A 208 7.09 23.90 3.81
CA THR A 208 7.16 25.37 3.93
C THR A 208 6.25 25.92 5.04
N VAL A 209 6.09 25.17 6.15
CA VAL A 209 5.39 25.69 7.36
C VAL A 209 6.28 25.54 8.58
#